data_fb164991b8cbd4dfd18cbe40c630baec
#
_entry.id   fb164991b8cbd4dfd18cbe40c630baec
#
_cell.length_a   1.000
_cell.length_b   1.000
_cell.length_c   1.000
_cell.angle_alpha   90.00
_cell.angle_beta   90.00
_cell.angle_gamma   90.00
#
_symmetry.space_group_name_H-M   'P 1'
#
loop_
_entity.id
_entity.type
_entity.pdbx_description
1 polymer ?
#
loop_
_entity_poly.entity_id
_entity_poly.type
_entity_poly.pdbx_seq_one_letter_code
_entity_poly.pdbx_strand_id
1 'polypeptide(L)'
;MVAAETADVVEEARRRHGLSPTATAALGRAMTGALLLAQLLLKTPKERLTLRVEGTGPLRGLVAEADAFGHVRGYVKNPQAEVPLREDGKLNVGALVGAGVLRVDRSLPNGEIYTSAVPLVSGEIAEDLAHYLFQSEQIPSAVLLGVRVKGEGEVEVAGGVAVQVMPGAKEEVLGRLEANLQALPGITPLLRERGLEGALEAVLEGLGFQRTDLQALGYPRNEIPARFLCRCTREKALEALVFFTPEEREEMIVKDGGAEVVCHWCGEAYRFSPEEIRTLVAEVRCPDCGALWLYPKADSTLIRIEGETCRCGRRVELPARRAEA
;
A
#
# COMPACT_ATOMS: atom_id res chain seq x y z
N MET A 1 -1.49 21.88 -0.25
CA MET A 1 -2.33 21.08 -1.14
C MET A 1 -1.48 20.19 -1.99
N VAL A 2 -1.93 18.97 -2.23
CA VAL A 2 -1.34 17.98 -3.14
C VAL A 2 -2.42 17.37 -4.00
N ALA A 3 -2.07 16.95 -5.22
CA ALA A 3 -2.99 16.30 -6.14
C ALA A 3 -2.27 15.20 -6.91
N ALA A 4 -3.00 14.20 -7.36
CA ALA A 4 -2.46 13.08 -8.12
C ALA A 4 -3.45 12.59 -9.17
N GLU A 5 -2.94 12.24 -10.34
CA GLU A 5 -3.62 11.42 -11.33
C GLU A 5 -3.03 10.01 -11.26
N THR A 6 -3.89 9.00 -11.15
CA THR A 6 -3.47 7.63 -10.76
C THR A 6 -4.13 6.54 -11.61
N ALA A 7 -4.69 6.87 -12.76
CA ALA A 7 -5.40 5.90 -13.60
C ALA A 7 -4.53 4.68 -13.95
N ASP A 8 -3.29 4.90 -14.38
CA ASP A 8 -2.37 3.83 -14.80
C ASP A 8 -2.01 2.89 -13.65
N VAL A 9 -1.75 3.44 -12.45
CA VAL A 9 -1.38 2.60 -11.28
C VAL A 9 -2.56 1.84 -10.72
N VAL A 10 -3.77 2.40 -10.81
CA VAL A 10 -5.00 1.72 -10.40
C VAL A 10 -5.37 0.62 -11.39
N GLU A 11 -5.22 0.87 -12.70
CA GLU A 11 -5.42 -0.14 -13.74
C GLU A 11 -4.42 -1.29 -13.60
N GLU A 12 -3.16 -1.00 -13.30
CA GLU A 12 -2.16 -2.03 -13.04
C GLU A 12 -2.53 -2.90 -11.82
N ALA A 13 -2.99 -2.29 -10.73
CA ALA A 13 -3.48 -3.02 -9.56
C ALA A 13 -4.71 -3.87 -9.91
N ARG A 14 -5.66 -3.33 -10.68
CA ARG A 14 -6.85 -4.05 -11.14
C ARG A 14 -6.48 -5.32 -11.89
N ARG A 15 -5.60 -5.20 -12.89
CA ARG A 15 -5.18 -6.34 -13.72
C ARG A 15 -4.43 -7.40 -12.91
N ARG A 16 -3.51 -6.98 -12.04
CA ARG A 16 -2.70 -7.88 -11.21
C ARG A 16 -3.53 -8.69 -10.22
N HIS A 17 -4.55 -8.10 -9.64
CA HIS A 17 -5.38 -8.73 -8.62
C HIS A 17 -6.72 -9.23 -9.14
N GLY A 18 -7.05 -9.01 -10.42
CA GLY A 18 -8.33 -9.39 -11.01
C GLY A 18 -9.50 -8.73 -10.29
N LEU A 19 -9.41 -7.42 -10.01
CA LEU A 19 -10.40 -6.73 -9.18
C LEU A 19 -11.72 -6.54 -9.91
N SER A 20 -12.81 -6.74 -9.18
CA SER A 20 -14.15 -6.31 -9.57
C SER A 20 -14.23 -4.78 -9.70
N PRO A 21 -15.23 -4.21 -10.39
CA PRO A 21 -15.37 -2.76 -10.54
C PRO A 21 -15.40 -2.01 -9.21
N THR A 22 -16.19 -2.47 -8.23
CA THR A 22 -16.31 -1.78 -6.94
C THR A 22 -15.05 -1.97 -6.08
N ALA A 23 -14.41 -3.14 -6.12
CA ALA A 23 -13.12 -3.36 -5.47
C ALA A 23 -12.01 -2.50 -6.09
N THR A 24 -12.03 -2.31 -7.42
CA THR A 24 -11.11 -1.39 -8.13
C THR A 24 -11.30 0.05 -7.64
N ALA A 25 -12.53 0.51 -7.48
CA ALA A 25 -12.79 1.84 -6.97
C ALA A 25 -12.31 2.01 -5.52
N ALA A 26 -12.55 1.01 -4.66
CA ALA A 26 -12.11 1.03 -3.26
C ALA A 26 -10.58 1.08 -3.15
N LEU A 27 -9.88 0.14 -3.80
CA LEU A 27 -8.41 0.10 -3.78
C LEU A 27 -7.79 1.32 -4.45
N GLY A 28 -8.33 1.75 -5.59
CA GLY A 28 -7.85 2.93 -6.32
C GLY A 28 -7.93 4.21 -5.50
N ARG A 29 -9.04 4.43 -4.78
CA ARG A 29 -9.15 5.55 -3.84
C ARG A 29 -8.12 5.44 -2.71
N ALA A 30 -7.93 4.24 -2.14
CA ALA A 30 -6.94 4.04 -1.09
C ALA A 30 -5.50 4.24 -1.58
N MET A 31 -5.15 3.77 -2.77
CA MET A 31 -3.82 3.99 -3.37
C MET A 31 -3.58 5.48 -3.67
N THR A 32 -4.57 6.16 -4.24
CA THR A 32 -4.49 7.62 -4.46
C THR A 32 -4.36 8.36 -3.13
N GLY A 33 -5.19 8.02 -2.14
CA GLY A 33 -5.12 8.60 -0.79
C GLY A 33 -3.77 8.36 -0.13
N ALA A 34 -3.19 7.16 -0.25
CA ALA A 34 -1.86 6.85 0.28
C ALA A 34 -0.77 7.73 -0.34
N LEU A 35 -0.81 7.95 -1.67
CA LEU A 35 0.10 8.86 -2.37
C LEU A 35 -0.03 10.30 -1.86
N LEU A 36 -1.26 10.81 -1.74
CA LEU A 36 -1.50 12.17 -1.25
C LEU A 36 -1.01 12.33 0.19
N LEU A 37 -1.33 11.37 1.08
CA LEU A 37 -0.87 11.41 2.46
C LEU A 37 0.64 11.22 2.59
N ALA A 38 1.27 10.42 1.75
CA ALA A 38 2.71 10.28 1.73
C ALA A 38 3.41 11.61 1.45
N GLN A 39 2.89 12.40 0.48
CA GLN A 39 3.43 13.74 0.18
C GLN A 39 3.17 14.76 1.29
N LEU A 40 2.11 14.61 2.08
CA LEU A 40 1.76 15.53 3.15
C LEU A 40 2.48 15.21 4.48
N LEU A 41 2.70 13.93 4.78
CA LEU A 41 3.09 13.48 6.11
C LEU A 41 4.51 12.93 6.21
N LEU A 42 5.09 12.40 5.12
CA LEU A 42 6.45 11.86 5.15
C LEU A 42 7.47 13.00 5.09
N LYS A 43 8.51 12.87 5.90
CA LYS A 43 9.56 13.89 6.05
C LYS A 43 10.84 13.51 5.32
N THR A 44 11.04 12.21 5.08
CA THR A 44 12.25 11.69 4.44
C THR A 44 11.93 10.65 3.37
N PRO A 45 12.81 10.50 2.37
CA PRO A 45 12.63 9.51 1.30
C PRO A 45 12.63 8.05 1.76
N LYS A 46 13.10 7.77 2.96
CA LYS A 46 13.17 6.41 3.52
C LYS A 46 11.88 5.99 4.23
N GLU A 47 11.03 6.96 4.54
CA GLU A 47 9.75 6.70 5.20
C GLU A 47 8.74 6.11 4.21
N ARG A 48 7.75 5.41 4.75
CA ARG A 48 6.60 4.87 4.03
C ARG A 48 5.34 5.07 4.82
N LEU A 49 4.27 5.21 4.10
CA LEU A 49 2.94 5.32 4.64
C LEU A 49 2.11 4.13 4.16
N THR A 50 1.52 3.39 5.10
CA THR A 50 0.61 2.28 4.80
C THR A 50 -0.77 2.59 5.36
N LEU A 51 -1.76 2.58 4.50
CA LEU A 51 -3.18 2.62 4.85
C LEU A 51 -3.70 1.19 4.95
N ARG A 52 -4.36 0.87 6.06
CA ARG A 52 -5.08 -0.40 6.26
C ARG A 52 -6.52 -0.07 6.60
N VAL A 53 -7.43 -0.56 5.80
CA VAL A 53 -8.86 -0.48 6.07
C VAL A 53 -9.36 -1.89 6.38
N GLU A 54 -9.93 -2.05 7.55
CA GLU A 54 -10.60 -3.29 7.96
C GLU A 54 -12.07 -2.98 8.19
N GLY A 55 -12.93 -3.63 7.43
CA GLY A 55 -14.37 -3.38 7.44
C GLY A 55 -15.19 -4.65 7.51
N THR A 56 -16.45 -4.50 7.92
CA THR A 56 -17.43 -5.60 8.02
C THR A 56 -18.07 -5.98 6.69
N GLY A 57 -17.85 -5.16 5.64
CA GLY A 57 -18.41 -5.40 4.32
C GLY A 57 -17.74 -6.53 3.54
N PRO A 58 -18.26 -6.88 2.35
CA PRO A 58 -17.78 -8.01 1.55
C PRO A 58 -16.31 -7.93 1.13
N LEU A 59 -15.72 -6.73 1.06
CA LEU A 59 -14.30 -6.53 0.76
C LEU A 59 -13.38 -7.11 1.84
N ARG A 60 -13.85 -7.18 3.10
CA ARG A 60 -13.13 -7.62 4.30
C ARG A 60 -11.94 -6.74 4.70
N GLY A 61 -11.38 -6.00 3.77
CA GLY A 61 -10.31 -5.04 4.00
C GLY A 61 -9.44 -4.83 2.77
N LEU A 62 -8.66 -3.76 2.85
CA LEU A 62 -7.67 -3.38 1.84
C LEU A 62 -6.42 -2.81 2.50
N VAL A 63 -5.32 -2.86 1.77
CA VAL A 63 -4.05 -2.26 2.17
C VAL A 63 -3.49 -1.49 0.97
N ALA A 64 -3.04 -0.26 1.21
CA ALA A 64 -2.30 0.54 0.24
C ALA A 64 -1.05 1.13 0.89
N GLU A 65 0.09 1.06 0.24
CA GLU A 65 1.36 1.59 0.72
C GLU A 65 1.94 2.54 -0.32
N ALA A 66 2.43 3.70 0.13
CA ALA A 66 3.09 4.67 -0.72
C ALA A 66 4.37 5.24 -0.08
N ASP A 67 5.25 5.81 -0.91
CA ASP A 67 6.43 6.54 -0.48
C ASP A 67 6.48 7.95 -1.08
N ALA A 68 7.46 8.75 -0.65
CA ALA A 68 7.64 10.12 -1.10
C ALA A 68 8.07 10.26 -2.58
N PHE A 69 8.46 9.16 -3.23
CA PHE A 69 8.85 9.16 -4.64
C PHE A 69 7.70 8.85 -5.60
N GLY A 70 6.47 8.76 -5.11
CA GLY A 70 5.30 8.43 -5.92
C GLY A 70 5.12 6.94 -6.18
N HIS A 71 5.89 6.07 -5.53
CA HIS A 71 5.67 4.63 -5.63
C HIS A 71 4.48 4.24 -4.76
N VAL A 72 3.60 3.42 -5.33
CA VAL A 72 2.42 2.91 -4.63
C VAL A 72 2.17 1.45 -5.00
N ARG A 73 1.62 0.72 -4.06
CA ARG A 73 1.10 -0.65 -4.24
C ARG A 73 -0.04 -0.90 -3.28
N GLY A 74 -0.85 -1.89 -3.57
CA GLY A 74 -1.95 -2.24 -2.68
C GLY A 74 -2.66 -3.51 -3.11
N TYR A 75 -3.48 -4.04 -2.20
CA TYR A 75 -4.32 -5.20 -2.45
C TYR A 75 -5.58 -5.16 -1.59
N VAL A 76 -6.54 -5.99 -1.93
CA VAL A 76 -7.77 -6.21 -1.16
C VAL A 76 -7.85 -7.66 -0.69
N LYS A 77 -8.55 -7.92 0.41
CA LYS A 77 -8.73 -9.29 0.93
C LYS A 77 -9.69 -10.12 0.09
N ASN A 78 -10.68 -9.49 -0.56
CA ASN A 78 -11.62 -10.15 -1.47
C ASN A 78 -11.69 -9.38 -2.80
N PRO A 79 -10.88 -9.77 -3.81
CA PRO A 79 -10.81 -9.08 -5.10
C PRO A 79 -12.11 -9.07 -5.90
N GLN A 80 -12.95 -10.10 -5.74
CA GLN A 80 -14.20 -10.27 -6.47
C GLN A 80 -15.44 -9.77 -5.71
N ALA A 81 -15.22 -9.05 -4.59
CA ALA A 81 -16.31 -8.50 -3.82
C ALA A 81 -17.09 -7.46 -4.64
N GLU A 82 -18.42 -7.61 -4.66
CA GLU A 82 -19.35 -6.67 -5.31
C GLU A 82 -20.57 -6.43 -4.41
N VAL A 83 -21.17 -5.28 -4.62
CA VAL A 83 -22.42 -4.86 -3.99
C VAL A 83 -23.27 -4.12 -5.01
N PRO A 84 -24.60 -4.01 -4.82
CA PRO A 84 -25.44 -3.22 -5.69
C PRO A 84 -24.95 -1.76 -5.80
N LEU A 85 -25.13 -1.19 -6.99
CA LEU A 85 -24.88 0.24 -7.21
C LEU A 85 -25.72 1.09 -6.25
N ARG A 86 -25.26 2.29 -6.00
CA ARG A 86 -26.07 3.32 -5.31
C ARG A 86 -27.26 3.73 -6.17
N GLU A 87 -28.24 4.36 -5.56
CA GLU A 87 -29.44 4.87 -6.25
C GLU A 87 -29.09 5.85 -7.38
N ASP A 88 -28.00 6.59 -7.26
CA ASP A 88 -27.47 7.51 -8.27
C ASP A 88 -26.63 6.79 -9.38
N GLY A 89 -26.63 5.46 -9.40
CA GLY A 89 -25.91 4.64 -10.37
C GLY A 89 -24.40 4.55 -10.18
N LYS A 90 -23.86 5.09 -9.07
CA LYS A 90 -22.43 5.03 -8.77
C LYS A 90 -22.06 3.75 -8.02
N LEU A 91 -20.78 3.38 -8.09
CA LEU A 91 -20.20 2.28 -7.31
C LEU A 91 -20.32 2.58 -5.80
N ASN A 92 -20.79 1.61 -5.02
CA ASN A 92 -21.08 1.75 -3.60
C ASN A 92 -19.90 1.26 -2.76
N VAL A 93 -18.82 2.04 -2.73
CA VAL A 93 -17.61 1.67 -2.01
C VAL A 93 -17.87 1.58 -0.50
N GLY A 94 -18.67 2.49 0.06
CA GLY A 94 -19.04 2.46 1.47
C GLY A 94 -19.72 1.16 1.90
N ALA A 95 -20.66 0.65 1.11
CA ALA A 95 -21.30 -0.64 1.41
C ALA A 95 -20.35 -1.83 1.19
N LEU A 96 -19.41 -1.73 0.23
CA LEU A 96 -18.42 -2.77 0.00
C LEU A 96 -17.44 -2.91 1.17
N VAL A 97 -17.04 -1.79 1.77
CA VAL A 97 -16.14 -1.71 2.93
C VAL A 97 -16.88 -1.98 4.23
N GLY A 98 -18.04 -1.38 4.42
CA GLY A 98 -18.83 -1.46 5.66
C GLY A 98 -18.25 -0.64 6.80
N ALA A 99 -18.80 -0.80 8.00
CA ALA A 99 -18.27 -0.20 9.22
C ALA A 99 -16.92 -0.84 9.59
N GLY A 100 -16.02 -0.07 10.19
CA GLY A 100 -14.71 -0.60 10.51
C GLY A 100 -13.70 0.44 11.00
N VAL A 101 -12.43 0.19 10.75
CA VAL A 101 -11.30 0.99 11.21
C VAL A 101 -10.35 1.29 10.06
N LEU A 102 -9.92 2.54 9.98
CA LEU A 102 -8.77 2.97 9.19
C LEU A 102 -7.55 3.06 10.11
N ARG A 103 -6.50 2.34 9.78
CA ARG A 103 -5.18 2.43 10.40
C ARG A 103 -4.19 3.03 9.43
N VAL A 104 -3.37 3.94 9.92
CA VAL A 104 -2.27 4.54 9.16
C VAL A 104 -0.97 4.24 9.88
N ASP A 105 -0.10 3.51 9.20
CA ASP A 105 1.24 3.18 9.69
C ASP A 105 2.29 4.03 8.95
N ARG A 106 3.17 4.70 9.68
CA ARG A 106 4.35 5.39 9.11
C ARG A 106 5.61 4.67 9.57
N SER A 107 6.34 4.08 8.62
CA SER A 107 7.64 3.46 8.89
C SER A 107 8.72 4.53 8.89
N LEU A 108 9.42 4.68 10.00
CA LEU A 108 10.50 5.64 10.17
C LEU A 108 11.85 5.07 9.69
N PRO A 109 12.85 5.92 9.38
CA PRO A 109 14.17 5.48 8.92
C PRO A 109 14.93 4.59 9.88
N ASN A 110 14.65 4.68 11.19
CA ASN A 110 15.24 3.86 12.26
C ASN A 110 14.57 2.48 12.43
N GLY A 111 13.57 2.16 11.60
CA GLY A 111 12.81 0.91 11.66
C GLY A 111 11.60 0.94 12.60
N GLU A 112 11.39 2.02 13.33
CA GLU A 112 10.17 2.19 14.14
C GLU A 112 8.95 2.40 13.25
N ILE A 113 7.79 1.94 13.73
CA ILE A 113 6.50 2.16 13.07
C ILE A 113 5.61 2.98 14.00
N TYR A 114 5.23 4.15 13.52
CA TYR A 114 4.22 4.97 14.18
C TYR A 114 2.84 4.61 13.61
N THR A 115 1.94 4.15 14.47
CA THR A 115 0.60 3.70 14.10
C THR A 115 -0.47 4.57 14.72
N SER A 116 -1.42 5.02 13.91
CA SER A 116 -2.66 5.66 14.35
C SER A 116 -3.86 4.93 13.77
N ALA A 117 -4.98 4.93 14.50
CA ALA A 117 -6.22 4.29 14.05
C ALA A 117 -7.42 5.16 14.39
N VAL A 118 -8.37 5.24 13.47
CA VAL A 118 -9.67 5.92 13.65
C VAL A 118 -10.81 5.05 13.13
N PRO A 119 -12.02 5.14 13.71
CA PRO A 119 -13.18 4.50 13.12
C PRO A 119 -13.47 5.07 11.74
N LEU A 120 -13.96 4.22 10.83
CA LEU A 120 -14.50 4.68 9.54
C LEU A 120 -15.77 5.47 9.78
N VAL A 121 -15.93 6.58 9.05
CA VAL A 121 -17.14 7.41 9.07
C VAL A 121 -18.11 7.02 7.96
N SER A 122 -17.61 6.64 6.78
CA SER A 122 -18.46 6.26 5.65
C SER A 122 -17.99 5.01 4.90
N GLY A 123 -16.71 4.66 5.00
CA GLY A 123 -16.09 3.62 4.17
C GLY A 123 -15.87 4.03 2.71
N GLU A 124 -16.19 5.27 2.33
CA GLU A 124 -15.94 5.84 0.98
C GLU A 124 -14.49 6.25 0.77
N ILE A 125 -13.64 6.05 1.77
CA ILE A 125 -12.19 6.30 1.85
C ILE A 125 -11.84 7.79 1.94
N ALA A 126 -12.40 8.66 1.10
CA ALA A 126 -12.04 10.08 1.09
C ALA A 126 -12.40 10.77 2.41
N GLU A 127 -13.63 10.56 2.88
CA GLU A 127 -14.13 11.11 4.14
C GLU A 127 -13.39 10.49 5.34
N ASP A 128 -13.06 9.20 5.25
CA ASP A 128 -12.33 8.49 6.30
C ASP A 128 -10.88 9.04 6.45
N LEU A 129 -10.24 9.39 5.33
CA LEU A 129 -8.92 10.04 5.33
C LEU A 129 -8.97 11.48 5.85
N ALA A 130 -10.01 12.24 5.50
CA ALA A 130 -10.22 13.58 6.05
C ALA A 130 -10.43 13.52 7.57
N HIS A 131 -11.24 12.55 8.04
CA HIS A 131 -11.45 12.27 9.45
C HIS A 131 -10.16 11.89 10.17
N TYR A 132 -9.33 11.02 9.56
CA TYR A 132 -8.00 10.67 10.09
C TYR A 132 -7.10 11.89 10.24
N LEU A 133 -7.00 12.74 9.22
CA LEU A 133 -6.18 13.96 9.26
C LEU A 133 -6.63 14.92 10.38
N PHE A 134 -7.93 15.03 10.59
CA PHE A 134 -8.48 15.85 11.65
C PHE A 134 -8.25 15.25 13.04
N GLN A 135 -8.57 13.96 13.25
CA GLN A 135 -8.53 13.32 14.57
C GLN A 135 -7.12 12.97 15.03
N SER A 136 -6.29 12.42 14.13
CA SER A 136 -4.96 11.92 14.49
C SER A 136 -3.85 12.93 14.25
N GLU A 137 -3.89 13.66 13.13
CA GLU A 137 -2.85 14.64 12.79
C GLU A 137 -3.22 16.05 13.27
N GLN A 138 -4.47 16.26 13.71
CA GLN A 138 -5.01 17.56 14.15
C GLN A 138 -4.93 18.66 13.08
N ILE A 139 -5.01 18.25 11.81
CA ILE A 139 -4.92 19.16 10.66
C ILE A 139 -6.27 19.12 9.93
N PRO A 140 -7.09 20.19 10.03
CA PRO A 140 -8.30 20.30 9.23
C PRO A 140 -7.97 20.19 7.74
N SER A 141 -8.63 19.26 7.05
CA SER A 141 -8.28 18.93 5.66
C SER A 141 -9.51 18.54 4.87
N ALA A 142 -9.50 18.84 3.58
CA ALA A 142 -10.44 18.29 2.62
C ALA A 142 -9.72 17.26 1.74
N VAL A 143 -10.35 16.11 1.53
CA VAL A 143 -9.83 15.03 0.67
C VAL A 143 -10.90 14.68 -0.36
N LEU A 144 -10.53 14.74 -1.62
CA LEU A 144 -11.38 14.36 -2.76
C LEU A 144 -10.69 13.20 -3.49
N LEU A 145 -11.37 12.08 -3.62
CA LEU A 145 -10.87 10.89 -4.32
C LEU A 145 -11.91 10.42 -5.32
N GLY A 146 -11.46 10.06 -6.52
CA GLY A 146 -12.33 9.57 -7.57
C GLY A 146 -11.69 8.43 -8.35
N VAL A 147 -12.49 7.41 -8.66
CA VAL A 147 -12.17 6.34 -9.60
C VAL A 147 -13.39 6.06 -10.43
N ARG A 148 -13.22 6.05 -11.75
CA ARG A 148 -14.25 5.68 -12.71
C ARG A 148 -13.78 4.46 -13.49
N VAL A 149 -14.65 3.46 -13.53
CA VAL A 149 -14.44 2.20 -14.24
C VAL A 149 -15.42 2.13 -15.41
N LYS A 150 -14.97 1.75 -16.59
CA LYS A 150 -15.80 1.49 -17.77
C LYS A 150 -16.47 0.12 -17.69
N GLY A 151 -17.42 -0.14 -18.58
CA GLY A 151 -18.28 -1.33 -18.57
C GLY A 151 -17.61 -2.68 -18.36
N GLU A 152 -16.43 -2.91 -18.93
CA GLU A 152 -15.66 -4.17 -18.77
C GLU A 152 -14.68 -4.14 -17.58
N GLY A 153 -14.72 -3.11 -16.75
CA GLY A 153 -13.89 -3.01 -15.56
C GLY A 153 -12.62 -2.19 -15.73
N GLU A 154 -12.28 -1.69 -16.94
CA GLU A 154 -11.12 -0.83 -17.17
C GLU A 154 -11.23 0.51 -16.43
N VAL A 155 -10.12 0.98 -15.87
CA VAL A 155 -10.06 2.28 -15.22
C VAL A 155 -10.02 3.38 -16.28
N GLU A 156 -11.06 4.20 -16.32
CA GLU A 156 -11.12 5.36 -17.22
C GLU A 156 -10.41 6.57 -16.61
N VAL A 157 -10.65 6.81 -15.32
CA VAL A 157 -10.10 7.96 -14.58
C VAL A 157 -9.89 7.54 -13.14
N ALA A 158 -8.76 7.90 -12.58
CA ALA A 158 -8.50 7.82 -11.15
C ALA A 158 -7.60 8.99 -10.72
N GLY A 159 -7.89 9.55 -9.57
CA GLY A 159 -7.10 10.65 -9.03
C GLY A 159 -7.73 11.27 -7.79
N GLY A 160 -7.08 12.29 -7.28
CA GLY A 160 -7.56 12.97 -6.10
C GLY A 160 -6.79 14.23 -5.75
N VAL A 161 -7.35 14.97 -4.80
CA VAL A 161 -6.79 16.20 -4.25
C VAL A 161 -6.92 16.16 -2.73
N ALA A 162 -5.88 16.58 -2.03
CA ALA A 162 -5.92 16.83 -0.59
C ALA A 162 -5.47 18.25 -0.28
N VAL A 163 -6.30 18.98 0.45
CA VAL A 163 -6.05 20.35 0.88
C VAL A 163 -5.97 20.37 2.39
N GLN A 164 -4.88 20.90 2.93
CA GLN A 164 -4.70 21.10 4.36
C GLN A 164 -4.83 22.58 4.71
N VAL A 165 -5.53 22.87 5.79
CA VAL A 165 -5.62 24.23 6.35
C VAL A 165 -4.35 24.49 7.15
N MET A 166 -3.61 25.52 6.76
CA MET A 166 -2.41 25.93 7.48
C MET A 166 -2.75 26.86 8.65
N PRO A 167 -2.01 26.81 9.76
CA PRO A 167 -2.19 27.76 10.86
C PRO A 167 -2.15 29.21 10.39
N GLY A 168 -3.14 30.00 10.82
CA GLY A 168 -3.26 31.42 10.42
C GLY A 168 -3.92 31.64 9.06
N ALA A 169 -4.52 30.61 8.44
CA ALA A 169 -5.32 30.78 7.24
C ALA A 169 -6.47 31.78 7.51
N LYS A 170 -6.67 32.74 6.57
CA LYS A 170 -7.72 33.74 6.70
C LYS A 170 -9.10 33.10 6.51
N GLU A 171 -10.06 33.52 7.30
CA GLU A 171 -11.45 33.02 7.25
C GLU A 171 -12.07 33.21 5.86
N GLU A 172 -11.76 34.31 5.17
CA GLU A 172 -12.20 34.57 3.80
C GLU A 172 -11.70 33.50 2.80
N VAL A 173 -10.44 33.05 2.95
CA VAL A 173 -9.85 31.99 2.12
C VAL A 173 -10.53 30.65 2.39
N LEU A 174 -10.80 30.36 3.67
CA LEU A 174 -11.49 29.13 4.07
C LEU A 174 -12.92 29.10 3.55
N GLY A 175 -13.67 30.19 3.73
CA GLY A 175 -15.03 30.29 3.24
C GLY A 175 -15.13 30.17 1.70
N ARG A 176 -14.17 30.73 0.96
CA ARG A 176 -14.10 30.55 -0.49
C ARG A 176 -13.79 29.11 -0.87
N LEU A 177 -12.82 28.48 -0.21
CA LEU A 177 -12.49 27.07 -0.46
C LEU A 177 -13.69 26.15 -0.19
N GLU A 178 -14.37 26.33 0.93
CA GLU A 178 -15.58 25.58 1.26
C GLU A 178 -16.68 25.76 0.22
N ALA A 179 -16.93 26.98 -0.21
CA ALA A 179 -17.90 27.28 -1.26
C ALA A 179 -17.53 26.57 -2.59
N ASN A 180 -16.26 26.62 -2.97
CA ASN A 180 -15.79 25.91 -4.16
C ASN A 180 -16.04 24.41 -4.04
N LEU A 181 -15.60 23.78 -2.93
CA LEU A 181 -15.75 22.34 -2.68
C LEU A 181 -17.23 21.89 -2.72
N GLN A 182 -18.14 22.69 -2.16
CA GLN A 182 -19.58 22.43 -2.19
C GLN A 182 -20.20 22.54 -3.59
N ALA A 183 -19.65 23.41 -4.44
CA ALA A 183 -20.13 23.61 -5.80
C ALA A 183 -19.63 22.54 -6.80
N LEU A 184 -18.64 21.71 -6.43
CA LEU A 184 -18.08 20.72 -7.33
C LEU A 184 -19.08 19.59 -7.64
N PRO A 185 -19.15 19.12 -8.89
CA PRO A 185 -19.95 17.95 -9.28
C PRO A 185 -19.33 16.63 -8.75
N GLY A 186 -18.22 16.72 -8.03
CA GLY A 186 -17.33 15.65 -7.62
C GLY A 186 -16.02 15.66 -8.42
N ILE A 187 -15.00 15.00 -7.89
CA ILE A 187 -13.65 15.02 -8.50
C ILE A 187 -13.60 14.20 -9.82
N THR A 188 -14.33 13.10 -9.91
CA THR A 188 -14.29 12.19 -11.08
C THR A 188 -14.74 12.86 -12.38
N PRO A 189 -15.87 13.58 -12.44
CA PRO A 189 -16.25 14.32 -13.63
C PRO A 189 -15.22 15.37 -14.03
N LEU A 190 -14.65 16.09 -13.07
CA LEU A 190 -13.64 17.11 -13.33
C LEU A 190 -12.37 16.51 -13.93
N LEU A 191 -11.85 15.44 -13.36
CA LEU A 191 -10.67 14.75 -13.88
C LEU A 191 -10.90 14.24 -15.32
N ARG A 192 -12.10 13.71 -15.59
CA ARG A 192 -12.43 13.19 -16.92
C ARG A 192 -12.54 14.30 -17.98
N GLU A 193 -13.15 15.42 -17.63
CA GLU A 193 -13.49 16.48 -18.59
C GLU A 193 -12.39 17.51 -18.73
N ARG A 194 -11.65 17.79 -17.66
CA ARG A 194 -10.69 18.90 -17.57
C ARG A 194 -9.28 18.47 -17.16
N GLY A 195 -9.07 17.17 -16.88
CA GLY A 195 -7.80 16.65 -16.35
C GLY A 195 -7.48 17.16 -14.94
N LEU A 196 -6.28 16.85 -14.45
CA LEU A 196 -5.85 17.24 -13.11
C LEU A 196 -5.76 18.76 -12.93
N GLU A 197 -5.22 19.45 -13.93
CA GLU A 197 -5.09 20.92 -13.91
C GLU A 197 -6.46 21.61 -13.76
N GLY A 198 -7.41 21.26 -14.61
CA GLY A 198 -8.75 21.85 -14.53
C GLY A 198 -9.52 21.48 -13.26
N ALA A 199 -9.22 20.31 -12.67
CA ALA A 199 -9.75 19.95 -11.36
C ALA A 199 -9.15 20.84 -10.25
N LEU A 200 -7.85 21.11 -10.30
CA LEU A 200 -7.17 22.03 -9.36
C LEU A 200 -7.70 23.46 -9.50
N GLU A 201 -7.86 23.95 -10.73
CA GLU A 201 -8.44 25.28 -10.99
C GLU A 201 -9.84 25.42 -10.38
N ALA A 202 -10.68 24.39 -10.53
CA ALA A 202 -12.04 24.40 -9.96
C ALA A 202 -12.02 24.38 -8.41
N VAL A 203 -11.15 23.61 -7.79
CA VAL A 203 -10.99 23.59 -6.31
C VAL A 203 -10.51 24.96 -5.81
N LEU A 204 -9.63 25.62 -6.55
CA LEU A 204 -8.97 26.86 -6.14
C LEU A 204 -9.54 28.12 -6.80
N GLU A 205 -10.75 28.04 -7.35
CA GLU A 205 -11.37 29.16 -8.06
C GLU A 205 -11.45 30.41 -7.17
N GLY A 206 -10.88 31.51 -7.67
CA GLY A 206 -10.80 32.77 -6.93
C GLY A 206 -9.77 32.80 -5.79
N LEU A 207 -8.99 31.72 -5.62
CA LEU A 207 -7.85 31.66 -4.71
C LEU A 207 -6.57 31.69 -5.52
N GLY A 208 -5.65 32.61 -5.14
CA GLY A 208 -4.31 32.60 -5.72
C GLY A 208 -3.54 31.38 -5.22
N PHE A 209 -2.83 30.67 -6.12
CA PHE A 209 -1.95 29.58 -5.73
C PHE A 209 -0.60 29.66 -6.44
N GLN A 210 0.42 29.11 -5.80
CA GLN A 210 1.74 28.92 -6.40
C GLN A 210 2.09 27.45 -6.39
N ARG A 211 2.67 26.97 -7.48
CA ARG A 211 3.24 25.62 -7.54
C ARG A 211 4.57 25.61 -6.80
N THR A 212 4.80 24.55 -6.03
CA THR A 212 6.12 24.30 -5.45
C THR A 212 7.09 23.93 -6.55
N ASP A 213 8.23 24.60 -6.61
CA ASP A 213 9.31 24.19 -7.48
C ASP A 213 10.03 22.98 -6.89
N LEU A 214 9.64 21.80 -7.34
CA LEU A 214 10.21 20.54 -6.88
C LEU A 214 11.67 20.38 -7.34
N GLN A 215 12.06 20.98 -8.48
CA GLN A 215 13.44 20.93 -8.95
C GLN A 215 14.36 21.71 -7.99
N ALA A 216 13.91 22.84 -7.47
CA ALA A 216 14.63 23.56 -6.44
C ALA A 216 14.78 22.76 -5.13
N LEU A 217 13.90 21.77 -4.89
CA LEU A 217 13.95 20.82 -3.77
C LEU A 217 14.75 19.53 -4.09
N GLY A 218 15.38 19.46 -5.27
CA GLY A 218 16.21 18.33 -5.68
C GLY A 218 15.50 17.21 -6.42
N TYR A 219 14.23 17.38 -6.79
CA TYR A 219 13.55 16.42 -7.65
C TYR A 219 13.94 16.63 -9.13
N PRO A 220 13.99 15.57 -9.94
CA PRO A 220 14.41 15.69 -11.35
C PRO A 220 13.41 16.42 -12.24
N ARG A 221 12.15 16.54 -11.80
CA ARG A 221 11.05 17.22 -12.50
C ARG A 221 10.17 17.95 -11.49
N ASN A 222 9.33 18.88 -11.98
CA ASN A 222 8.30 19.53 -11.16
C ASN A 222 7.05 18.65 -10.93
N GLU A 223 7.17 17.35 -11.20
CA GLU A 223 6.16 16.34 -10.98
C GLU A 223 6.81 15.09 -10.39
N ILE A 224 6.10 14.43 -9.50
CA ILE A 224 6.47 13.11 -8.98
C ILE A 224 5.51 12.11 -9.62
N PRO A 225 5.95 11.33 -10.63
CA PRO A 225 5.07 10.41 -11.32
C PRO A 225 4.62 9.29 -10.38
N ALA A 226 3.30 9.03 -10.33
CA ALA A 226 2.78 7.86 -9.65
C ALA A 226 3.21 6.58 -10.39
N ARG A 227 3.73 5.59 -9.65
CA ARG A 227 4.18 4.32 -10.21
C ARG A 227 3.76 3.15 -9.32
N PHE A 228 3.17 2.13 -9.93
CA PHE A 228 2.97 0.87 -9.24
C PHE A 228 4.34 0.18 -9.05
N LEU A 229 4.78 0.01 -7.82
CA LEU A 229 6.07 -0.60 -7.52
C LEU A 229 5.96 -1.61 -6.39
N CYS A 230 6.17 -2.89 -6.72
CA CYS A 230 6.39 -3.93 -5.73
C CYS A 230 7.88 -4.22 -5.57
N ARG A 231 8.29 -4.54 -4.35
CA ARG A 231 9.68 -4.86 -4.00
C ARG A 231 9.86 -6.35 -3.69
N CYS A 232 8.91 -7.17 -4.14
CA CYS A 232 9.09 -8.62 -4.10
C CYS A 232 10.17 -9.02 -5.11
N THR A 233 10.91 -10.05 -4.76
CA THR A 233 11.86 -10.72 -5.67
C THR A 233 11.69 -12.22 -5.49
N ARG A 234 12.22 -12.99 -6.45
CA ARG A 234 12.20 -14.43 -6.40
C ARG A 234 12.92 -14.95 -5.15
N GLU A 235 14.05 -14.30 -4.80
CA GLU A 235 14.85 -14.64 -3.63
C GLU A 235 14.04 -14.46 -2.33
N LYS A 236 13.35 -13.30 -2.17
CA LYS A 236 12.48 -13.06 -0.99
C LYS A 236 11.30 -14.02 -0.92
N ALA A 237 10.75 -14.43 -2.07
CA ALA A 237 9.70 -15.43 -2.12
C ALA A 237 10.21 -16.80 -1.70
N LEU A 238 11.42 -17.17 -2.14
CA LEU A 238 12.09 -18.41 -1.73
C LEU A 238 12.39 -18.40 -0.22
N GLU A 239 12.89 -17.29 0.31
CA GLU A 239 13.15 -17.11 1.75
C GLU A 239 11.90 -17.32 2.61
N ALA A 240 10.71 -16.99 2.10
CA ALA A 240 9.46 -17.21 2.82
C ALA A 240 9.20 -18.70 3.11
N LEU A 241 9.71 -19.61 2.30
CA LEU A 241 9.57 -21.05 2.51
C LEU A 241 10.41 -21.59 3.69
N VAL A 242 11.35 -20.79 4.19
CA VAL A 242 12.15 -21.15 5.38
C VAL A 242 11.29 -21.24 6.65
N PHE A 243 10.16 -20.52 6.69
CA PHE A 243 9.25 -20.52 7.85
C PHE A 243 8.42 -21.82 7.97
N PHE A 244 8.42 -22.66 6.93
CA PHE A 244 7.79 -23.99 6.98
C PHE A 244 8.78 -25.03 7.52
N THR A 245 8.25 -26.01 8.26
CA THR A 245 9.08 -27.13 8.76
C THR A 245 9.64 -27.97 7.62
N PRO A 246 10.69 -28.77 7.84
CA PRO A 246 11.20 -29.69 6.82
C PRO A 246 10.13 -30.65 6.30
N GLU A 247 9.27 -31.14 7.19
CA GLU A 247 8.17 -32.05 6.88
C GLU A 247 7.13 -31.39 5.99
N GLU A 248 6.71 -30.16 6.30
CA GLU A 248 5.77 -29.38 5.49
C GLU A 248 6.36 -29.08 4.09
N ARG A 249 7.65 -28.77 4.00
CA ARG A 249 8.31 -28.54 2.72
C ARG A 249 8.42 -29.82 1.88
N GLU A 250 8.74 -30.96 2.50
CA GLU A 250 8.75 -32.25 1.79
C GLU A 250 7.32 -32.65 1.36
N GLU A 251 6.32 -32.32 2.16
CA GLU A 251 4.91 -32.54 1.78
C GLU A 251 4.53 -31.74 0.53
N MET A 252 4.91 -30.45 0.43
CA MET A 252 4.75 -29.63 -0.78
C MET A 252 5.43 -30.27 -2.00
N ILE A 253 6.65 -30.75 -1.81
CA ILE A 253 7.43 -31.41 -2.88
C ILE A 253 6.70 -32.68 -3.37
N VAL A 254 6.24 -33.51 -2.44
CA VAL A 254 5.63 -34.80 -2.79
C VAL A 254 4.23 -34.63 -3.38
N LYS A 255 3.42 -33.69 -2.84
CA LYS A 255 2.04 -33.49 -3.30
C LYS A 255 1.94 -32.64 -4.56
N ASP A 256 2.70 -31.53 -4.60
CA ASP A 256 2.53 -30.46 -5.59
C ASP A 256 3.68 -30.41 -6.59
N GLY A 257 4.73 -31.23 -6.39
CA GLY A 257 5.93 -31.24 -7.24
C GLY A 257 6.82 -30.00 -7.05
N GLY A 258 6.62 -29.23 -5.98
CA GLY A 258 7.32 -27.98 -5.70
C GLY A 258 6.49 -27.06 -4.81
N ALA A 259 6.75 -25.76 -4.88
CA ALA A 259 5.96 -24.74 -4.18
C ALA A 259 5.69 -23.52 -5.07
N GLU A 260 4.53 -22.91 -4.88
CA GLU A 260 4.21 -21.61 -5.48
C GLU A 260 4.00 -20.60 -4.36
N VAL A 261 4.73 -19.47 -4.44
CA VAL A 261 4.60 -18.35 -3.52
C VAL A 261 4.08 -17.15 -4.28
N VAL A 262 2.89 -16.68 -3.89
CA VAL A 262 2.25 -15.52 -4.51
C VAL A 262 2.45 -14.28 -3.66
N CYS A 263 2.95 -13.23 -4.25
CA CYS A 263 3.10 -11.95 -3.57
C CYS A 263 1.74 -11.27 -3.37
N HIS A 264 1.29 -11.08 -2.13
CA HIS A 264 0.03 -10.41 -1.84
C HIS A 264 -0.04 -8.96 -2.37
N TRP A 265 1.10 -8.27 -2.48
CA TRP A 265 1.15 -6.87 -2.91
C TRP A 265 0.95 -6.67 -4.41
N CYS A 266 1.33 -7.64 -5.24
CA CYS A 266 1.30 -7.48 -6.69
C CYS A 266 0.78 -8.68 -7.48
N GLY A 267 0.42 -9.77 -6.80
CA GLY A 267 -0.08 -10.98 -7.46
C GLY A 267 1.00 -11.79 -8.22
N GLU A 268 2.27 -11.37 -8.20
CA GLU A 268 3.35 -12.12 -8.86
C GLU A 268 3.53 -13.48 -8.21
N ALA A 269 3.53 -14.54 -9.03
CA ALA A 269 3.67 -15.91 -8.60
C ALA A 269 5.09 -16.42 -8.91
N TYR A 270 5.77 -16.90 -7.89
CA TYR A 270 7.11 -17.50 -7.96
C TYR A 270 7.01 -19.00 -7.73
N ARG A 271 7.49 -19.80 -8.69
CA ARG A 271 7.50 -21.25 -8.58
C ARG A 271 8.89 -21.76 -8.29
N PHE A 272 8.97 -22.73 -7.38
CA PHE A 272 10.21 -23.32 -6.89
C PHE A 272 10.18 -24.83 -7.06
N SER A 273 11.27 -25.36 -7.61
CA SER A 273 11.46 -26.79 -7.82
C SER A 273 11.75 -27.52 -6.50
N PRO A 274 11.59 -28.85 -6.46
CA PRO A 274 11.97 -29.67 -5.31
C PRO A 274 13.43 -29.44 -4.88
N GLU A 275 14.32 -29.27 -5.84
CA GLU A 275 15.74 -29.08 -5.58
C GLU A 275 16.01 -27.73 -4.88
N GLU A 276 15.39 -26.66 -5.35
CA GLU A 276 15.50 -25.34 -4.72
C GLU A 276 14.98 -25.35 -3.29
N ILE A 277 13.84 -26.01 -3.04
CA ILE A 277 13.24 -26.10 -1.71
C ILE A 277 14.13 -26.90 -0.76
N ARG A 278 14.72 -28.03 -1.21
CA ARG A 278 15.61 -28.85 -0.39
C ARG A 278 16.93 -28.16 -0.07
N THR A 279 17.40 -27.26 -0.93
CA THR A 279 18.65 -26.52 -0.72
C THR A 279 18.51 -25.28 0.18
N LEU A 280 17.27 -24.90 0.55
CA LEU A 280 17.00 -23.71 1.36
C LEU A 280 17.60 -23.73 2.75
N VAL A 281 17.80 -24.91 3.34
CA VAL A 281 18.21 -25.08 4.72
C VAL A 281 19.43 -25.97 4.80
N ALA A 282 20.45 -25.50 5.48
CA ALA A 282 21.55 -26.36 5.86
C ALA A 282 21.25 -27.00 7.23
N GLU A 283 21.46 -28.29 7.31
CA GLU A 283 21.35 -29.06 8.54
C GLU A 283 22.71 -29.09 9.26
N VAL A 284 22.72 -28.66 10.51
CA VAL A 284 23.86 -28.83 11.39
C VAL A 284 23.44 -29.72 12.57
N ARG A 285 24.12 -30.84 12.75
CA ARG A 285 23.89 -31.70 13.91
C ARG A 285 24.91 -31.36 15.01
N CYS A 286 24.42 -31.18 16.22
CA CYS A 286 25.28 -31.04 17.36
C CYS A 286 26.11 -32.32 17.53
N PRO A 287 27.44 -32.24 17.56
CA PRO A 287 28.29 -33.45 17.72
C PRO A 287 28.12 -34.13 19.07
N ASP A 288 27.68 -33.39 20.11
CA ASP A 288 27.60 -33.93 21.47
C ASP A 288 26.23 -34.57 21.78
N CYS A 289 25.12 -34.04 21.27
CA CYS A 289 23.79 -34.54 21.61
C CYS A 289 22.93 -34.91 20.39
N GLY A 290 23.44 -34.77 19.18
CA GLY A 290 22.70 -35.07 17.95
C GLY A 290 21.55 -34.13 17.62
N ALA A 291 21.29 -33.09 18.41
CA ALA A 291 20.25 -32.14 18.14
C ALA A 291 20.43 -31.52 16.75
N LEU A 292 19.33 -31.48 15.97
CA LEU A 292 19.31 -30.92 14.62
C LEU A 292 19.04 -29.42 14.68
N TRP A 293 19.90 -28.65 14.03
CA TRP A 293 19.75 -27.22 13.84
C TRP A 293 19.55 -26.93 12.36
N LEU A 294 18.52 -26.14 12.04
CA LEU A 294 18.22 -25.73 10.69
C LEU A 294 18.52 -24.23 10.55
N TYR A 295 19.22 -23.83 9.51
CA TYR A 295 19.45 -22.42 9.20
C TYR A 295 19.38 -22.18 7.68
N PRO A 296 18.94 -21.00 7.24
CA PRO A 296 18.84 -20.68 5.82
C PRO A 296 20.23 -20.64 5.17
N LYS A 297 20.35 -21.23 3.99
CA LYS A 297 21.59 -21.25 3.18
C LYS A 297 21.84 -19.95 2.41
N ALA A 298 20.78 -19.17 2.15
CA ALA A 298 20.87 -17.95 1.36
C ALA A 298 21.42 -16.76 2.16
N ASP A 299 21.89 -15.74 1.45
CA ASP A 299 22.37 -14.46 1.98
C ASP A 299 21.31 -13.65 2.76
N SER A 300 20.36 -14.31 3.40
CA SER A 300 19.32 -13.68 4.18
C SER A 300 19.91 -13.03 5.43
N THR A 301 19.97 -11.73 5.43
CA THR A 301 20.29 -10.89 6.59
C THR A 301 19.25 -11.00 7.72
N LEU A 302 18.26 -11.88 7.60
CA LEU A 302 17.07 -11.91 8.46
C LEU A 302 17.13 -12.90 9.62
N ILE A 303 18.05 -13.85 9.65
CA ILE A 303 18.21 -14.76 10.79
C ILE A 303 19.66 -14.73 11.24
N ARG A 304 19.97 -13.76 12.05
CA ARG A 304 21.18 -13.78 12.87
C ARG A 304 20.87 -14.55 14.14
N ILE A 305 21.15 -15.86 14.14
CA ILE A 305 21.14 -16.65 15.36
C ILE A 305 22.42 -16.32 16.12
N GLU A 306 22.42 -15.23 16.86
CA GLU A 306 23.46 -14.93 17.83
C GLU A 306 23.13 -15.62 19.14
N GLY A 307 23.91 -16.63 19.48
CA GLY A 307 24.02 -17.11 20.85
C GLY A 307 23.05 -18.20 21.29
N GLU A 308 22.42 -18.95 20.40
CA GLU A 308 21.70 -20.15 20.81
C GLU A 308 22.67 -21.24 21.26
N THR A 309 22.58 -21.61 22.52
CA THR A 309 23.24 -22.77 23.07
C THR A 309 22.39 -24.01 22.86
N CYS A 310 22.99 -25.08 22.38
CA CYS A 310 22.35 -26.38 22.31
C CYS A 310 21.85 -26.81 23.71
N ARG A 311 20.87 -27.70 23.75
CA ARG A 311 20.33 -28.28 25.02
C ARG A 311 21.42 -28.90 25.89
N CYS A 312 22.55 -29.28 25.32
CA CYS A 312 23.75 -29.75 26.02
C CYS A 312 24.70 -28.64 26.51
N GLY A 313 24.33 -27.36 26.31
CA GLY A 313 25.14 -26.21 26.73
C GLY A 313 26.25 -25.80 25.72
N ARG A 314 26.41 -26.51 24.62
CA ARG A 314 27.41 -26.17 23.60
C ARG A 314 26.94 -25.04 22.70
N ARG A 315 27.84 -24.11 22.40
CA ARG A 315 27.62 -23.05 21.41
C ARG A 315 27.62 -23.66 20.00
N VAL A 316 26.59 -23.40 19.20
CA VAL A 316 26.52 -23.87 17.80
C VAL A 316 27.34 -22.91 16.94
N GLU A 317 28.41 -23.40 16.33
CA GLU A 317 29.18 -22.67 15.34
C GLU A 317 28.57 -22.95 13.95
N LEU A 318 28.03 -21.92 13.34
CA LEU A 318 27.55 -22.00 11.95
C LEU A 318 28.76 -22.12 11.01
N PRO A 319 28.69 -22.97 9.96
CA PRO A 319 29.78 -23.04 8.99
C PRO A 319 30.03 -21.67 8.38
N ALA A 320 31.31 -21.25 8.39
CA ALA A 320 31.70 -19.99 7.77
C ALA A 320 31.33 -20.01 6.28
N ARG A 321 30.77 -18.89 5.79
CA ARG A 321 30.51 -18.68 4.36
C ARG A 321 31.82 -18.98 3.61
N ARG A 322 31.82 -19.92 2.65
CA ARG A 322 32.85 -19.94 1.61
C ARG A 322 32.60 -18.69 0.76
N ALA A 323 33.52 -17.72 0.83
CA ALA A 323 33.62 -16.69 -0.17
C ALA A 323 33.83 -17.42 -1.51
N GLU A 324 32.83 -17.39 -2.35
CA GLU A 324 32.99 -17.79 -3.75
C GLU A 324 33.88 -16.73 -4.41
N ALA A 325 35.02 -17.21 -4.96
CA ALA A 325 35.99 -16.44 -5.69
C ALA A 325 35.48 -16.01 -7.07
#